data_d7a1a7471a5af9dc4cbbc42fb64d990b
#
_entry.id   d7a1a7471a5af9dc4cbbc42fb64d990b
#
_cell.length_a   1.000
_cell.length_b   1.000
_cell.length_c   1.000
_cell.angle_alpha   90.00
_cell.angle_beta   90.00
_cell.angle_gamma   90.00
#
_symmetry.space_group_name_H-M   'P 1'
#
loop_
_entity.id
_entity.type
_entity.pdbx_description
1 polymer ?
#
loop_
_entity_poly.entity_id
_entity_poly.type
_entity_poly.pdbx_seq_one_letter_code
_entity_poly.pdbx_strand_id
1 'polypeptide(L)'
;FRTVKAVLESGELGNVYAVRSTLHGARGAMFGWRAEPEHGGGMIYDWGVHFVDQILNLFGYDNVKSVLCRTAKVKTPEVEDYFTLILDFKAGFYAQIEIGTFVLKPNPRWLVTGDKGTLWIRDFSCDEGGVICVNEGVHGEAAPIMTTSGPTRTFAPRAKEEINEHPLPQIEPDLREYYANLRDAIDGKAEPIVKTSQVRSVFRVLEAAFESAKTGKQILL
;
A
#
# COMPACT_ATOMS: atom_id res chain seq x y z
N PHE A 1 9.31 -1.65 2.19
CA PHE A 1 8.65 -2.91 1.85
C PHE A 1 9.02 -4.04 2.82
N ARG A 2 10.32 -4.39 2.97
CA ARG A 2 10.78 -5.47 3.89
C ARG A 2 10.33 -5.25 5.34
N THR A 3 10.33 -4.00 5.81
CA THR A 3 9.81 -3.60 7.13
C THR A 3 8.32 -3.95 7.28
N VAL A 4 7.49 -3.60 6.28
CA VAL A 4 6.06 -3.94 6.27
C VAL A 4 5.87 -5.46 6.30
N LYS A 5 6.64 -6.18 5.49
CA LYS A 5 6.60 -7.65 5.44
C LYS A 5 6.94 -8.28 6.79
N ALA A 6 8.00 -7.83 7.44
CA ALA A 6 8.42 -8.34 8.74
C ALA A 6 7.35 -8.12 9.82
N VAL A 7 6.71 -6.94 9.85
CA VAL A 7 5.64 -6.65 10.81
C VAL A 7 4.40 -7.51 10.52
N LEU A 8 4.05 -7.73 9.25
CA LEU A 8 2.95 -8.63 8.90
C LEU A 8 3.24 -10.09 9.31
N GLU A 9 4.47 -10.54 9.08
CA GLU A 9 4.93 -11.90 9.43
C GLU A 9 5.04 -12.13 10.94
N SER A 10 5.25 -11.08 11.76
CA SER A 10 5.23 -11.19 13.23
C SER A 10 3.84 -11.55 13.78
N GLY A 11 2.78 -11.24 13.04
CA GLY A 11 1.39 -11.46 13.45
C GLY A 11 0.88 -10.48 14.51
N GLU A 12 1.67 -9.51 14.94
CA GLU A 12 1.31 -8.56 16.01
C GLU A 12 0.13 -7.64 15.66
N LEU A 13 -0.14 -7.43 14.36
CA LEU A 13 -1.30 -6.67 13.92
C LEU A 13 -2.62 -7.46 14.02
N GLY A 14 -2.54 -8.78 14.21
CA GLY A 14 -3.72 -9.66 14.15
C GLY A 14 -4.24 -9.83 12.73
N ASN A 15 -5.57 -9.91 12.57
CA ASN A 15 -6.21 -10.02 11.26
C ASN A 15 -6.25 -8.66 10.58
N VAL A 16 -5.50 -8.51 9.49
CA VAL A 16 -5.50 -7.28 8.70
C VAL A 16 -6.84 -7.13 7.97
N TYR A 17 -7.46 -5.95 8.09
CA TYR A 17 -8.72 -5.63 7.42
C TYR A 17 -8.63 -4.47 6.43
N ALA A 18 -7.58 -3.63 6.50
CA ALA A 18 -7.33 -2.59 5.52
C ALA A 18 -5.84 -2.27 5.38
N VAL A 19 -5.41 -2.04 4.14
CA VAL A 19 -4.06 -1.61 3.80
C VAL A 19 -4.14 -0.35 2.96
N ARG A 20 -3.33 0.66 3.28
CA ARG A 20 -3.15 1.84 2.43
C ARG A 20 -1.69 2.02 2.11
N SER A 21 -1.41 2.27 0.83
CA SER A 21 -0.06 2.50 0.33
C SER A 21 -0.10 3.71 -0.60
N THR A 22 0.62 4.78 -0.27
CA THR A 22 0.49 6.04 -0.99
C THR A 22 1.83 6.59 -1.47
N LEU A 23 1.78 7.35 -2.56
CA LEU A 23 2.91 8.15 -3.05
C LEU A 23 2.41 9.51 -3.51
N HIS A 24 2.78 10.54 -2.79
CA HIS A 24 2.33 11.89 -3.06
C HIS A 24 3.50 12.83 -3.34
N GLY A 25 3.49 13.43 -4.53
CA GLY A 25 4.37 14.51 -4.93
C GLY A 25 3.65 15.85 -4.91
N ALA A 26 4.39 16.94 -4.82
CA ALA A 26 3.85 18.30 -4.76
C ALA A 26 4.13 19.15 -6.01
N ARG A 27 4.90 18.64 -6.97
CA ARG A 27 5.35 19.42 -8.14
C ARG A 27 4.36 19.42 -9.29
N GLY A 28 3.59 18.35 -9.48
CA GLY A 28 2.50 18.28 -10.44
C GLY A 28 2.90 17.67 -11.78
N ALA A 29 3.10 18.50 -12.81
CA ALA A 29 3.27 18.04 -14.19
C ALA A 29 4.40 17.01 -14.36
N MET A 30 4.09 15.96 -15.11
CA MET A 30 5.05 14.97 -15.59
C MET A 30 5.71 15.46 -16.88
N PHE A 31 6.84 14.88 -17.25
CA PHE A 31 7.60 15.24 -18.44
C PHE A 31 8.27 14.02 -19.06
N GLY A 32 8.70 14.21 -20.32
CA GLY A 32 9.28 13.14 -21.13
C GLY A 32 8.27 12.02 -21.40
N TRP A 33 8.72 10.81 -21.59
CA TRP A 33 7.90 9.64 -21.92
C TRP A 33 6.74 9.42 -20.91
N ARG A 34 6.90 9.86 -19.65
CA ARG A 34 5.86 9.74 -18.61
C ARG A 34 4.61 10.56 -18.90
N ALA A 35 4.73 11.62 -19.70
CA ALA A 35 3.61 12.45 -20.14
C ALA A 35 3.04 12.02 -21.51
N GLU A 36 3.59 10.99 -22.15
CA GLU A 36 3.29 10.57 -23.51
C GLU A 36 2.50 9.25 -23.51
N PRO A 37 1.20 9.24 -23.86
CA PRO A 37 0.37 8.03 -23.85
C PRO A 37 0.93 6.89 -24.72
N GLU A 38 1.46 7.22 -25.90
CA GLU A 38 2.04 6.27 -26.87
C GLU A 38 3.30 5.58 -26.36
N HIS A 39 3.98 6.15 -25.37
CA HIS A 39 5.17 5.58 -24.74
C HIS A 39 4.88 4.92 -23.38
N GLY A 40 3.59 4.71 -23.07
CA GLY A 40 3.18 4.09 -21.78
C GLY A 40 3.26 5.07 -20.62
N GLY A 41 3.03 6.37 -20.87
CA GLY A 41 2.96 7.39 -19.81
C GLY A 41 1.78 7.18 -18.87
N GLY A 42 1.79 7.93 -17.78
CA GLY A 42 0.80 7.87 -16.70
C GLY A 42 1.31 7.19 -15.44
N MET A 43 0.74 7.57 -14.32
CA MET A 43 1.17 7.09 -13.00
C MET A 43 0.81 5.63 -12.73
N ILE A 44 -0.20 5.08 -13.40
CA ILE A 44 -0.56 3.66 -13.26
C ILE A 44 0.59 2.79 -13.79
N TYR A 45 1.16 3.12 -14.95
CA TYR A 45 2.28 2.38 -15.49
C TYR A 45 3.60 2.71 -14.81
N ASP A 46 3.89 4.00 -14.50
CA ASP A 46 5.17 4.41 -13.94
C ASP A 46 5.35 3.90 -12.50
N TRP A 47 4.43 4.26 -11.60
CA TRP A 47 4.53 3.92 -10.18
C TRP A 47 3.53 2.86 -9.72
N GLY A 48 2.38 2.79 -10.37
CA GLY A 48 1.33 1.83 -10.01
C GLY A 48 1.80 0.39 -10.08
N VAL A 49 2.60 0.03 -11.10
CA VAL A 49 3.19 -1.29 -11.24
C VAL A 49 3.97 -1.74 -10.00
N HIS A 50 4.78 -0.83 -9.42
CA HIS A 50 5.57 -1.14 -8.22
C HIS A 50 4.70 -1.34 -6.98
N PHE A 51 3.66 -0.52 -6.83
CA PHE A 51 2.76 -0.57 -5.67
C PHE A 51 1.85 -1.79 -5.72
N VAL A 52 1.34 -2.12 -6.90
CA VAL A 52 0.56 -3.35 -7.11
C VAL A 52 1.42 -4.56 -6.82
N ASP A 53 2.65 -4.63 -7.35
CA ASP A 53 3.55 -5.75 -7.08
C ASP A 53 3.85 -5.90 -5.59
N GLN A 54 4.12 -4.81 -4.87
CA GLN A 54 4.32 -4.84 -3.42
C GLN A 54 3.12 -5.42 -2.67
N ILE A 55 1.90 -4.98 -2.99
CA ILE A 55 0.67 -5.48 -2.37
C ILE A 55 0.46 -6.96 -2.70
N LEU A 56 0.61 -7.37 -3.97
CA LEU A 56 0.45 -8.75 -4.36
C LEU A 56 1.53 -9.66 -3.74
N ASN A 57 2.75 -9.18 -3.58
CA ASN A 57 3.83 -9.92 -2.91
C ASN A 57 3.53 -10.16 -1.42
N LEU A 58 2.90 -9.19 -0.74
CA LEU A 58 2.52 -9.32 0.68
C LEU A 58 1.33 -10.27 0.88
N PHE A 59 0.34 -10.25 -0.02
CA PHE A 59 -0.97 -10.88 0.22
C PHE A 59 -1.34 -11.97 -0.79
N GLY A 60 -0.45 -12.25 -1.74
CA GLY A 60 -0.61 -13.30 -2.75
C GLY A 60 -1.12 -12.79 -4.10
N TYR A 61 -0.45 -13.22 -5.14
CA TYR A 61 -0.65 -12.76 -6.53
C TYR A 61 -2.00 -13.18 -7.14
N ASP A 62 -2.61 -14.25 -6.64
CA ASP A 62 -3.89 -14.79 -7.15
C ASP A 62 -5.07 -14.52 -6.19
N ASN A 63 -4.86 -13.70 -5.16
CA ASN A 63 -5.82 -13.48 -4.08
C ASN A 63 -6.71 -12.26 -4.29
N VAL A 64 -6.48 -11.45 -5.32
CA VAL A 64 -7.36 -10.34 -5.67
C VAL A 64 -8.67 -10.87 -6.23
N LYS A 65 -9.77 -10.36 -5.71
CA LYS A 65 -11.14 -10.68 -6.13
C LYS A 65 -11.65 -9.68 -7.16
N SER A 66 -11.34 -8.39 -6.94
CA SER A 66 -11.84 -7.32 -7.77
C SER A 66 -11.00 -6.04 -7.64
N VAL A 67 -11.14 -5.19 -8.65
CA VAL A 67 -10.39 -3.95 -8.82
C VAL A 67 -11.37 -2.80 -9.06
N LEU A 68 -11.21 -1.69 -8.32
CA LEU A 68 -11.89 -0.43 -8.59
C LEU A 68 -10.85 0.69 -8.71
N CYS A 69 -10.84 1.41 -9.82
CA CYS A 69 -9.90 2.49 -10.06
C CYS A 69 -10.61 3.80 -10.42
N ARG A 70 -10.05 4.90 -9.95
CA ARG A 70 -10.39 6.27 -10.37
C ARG A 70 -9.12 7.00 -10.72
N THR A 71 -9.15 7.75 -11.81
CA THR A 71 -8.02 8.53 -12.30
C THR A 71 -8.39 9.99 -12.44
N ALA A 72 -7.38 10.86 -12.36
CA ALA A 72 -7.51 12.26 -12.72
C ALA A 72 -6.27 12.74 -13.48
N LYS A 73 -6.49 13.74 -14.34
CA LYS A 73 -5.45 14.48 -15.05
C LYS A 73 -5.42 15.89 -14.45
N VAL A 74 -4.57 16.06 -13.43
CA VAL A 74 -4.56 17.30 -12.61
C VAL A 74 -3.64 18.35 -13.19
N LYS A 75 -2.43 17.97 -13.57
CA LYS A 75 -1.38 18.84 -14.11
C LYS A 75 -0.81 18.35 -15.44
N THR A 76 -1.11 17.12 -15.85
CA THR A 76 -0.67 16.50 -17.09
C THR A 76 -1.90 16.10 -17.90
N PRO A 77 -2.33 16.92 -18.90
CA PRO A 77 -3.61 16.70 -19.58
C PRO A 77 -3.65 15.45 -20.48
N GLU A 78 -2.52 14.93 -20.91
CA GLU A 78 -2.42 13.81 -21.85
C GLU A 78 -2.64 12.46 -21.17
N VAL A 79 -2.17 12.31 -19.91
CA VAL A 79 -2.21 11.05 -19.13
C VAL A 79 -2.70 11.31 -17.70
N GLU A 80 -3.03 10.26 -16.97
CA GLU A 80 -3.35 10.37 -15.56
C GLU A 80 -2.09 10.62 -14.72
N ASP A 81 -2.14 11.65 -13.90
CA ASP A 81 -1.11 12.01 -12.92
C ASP A 81 -1.58 11.87 -11.47
N TYR A 82 -2.81 11.37 -11.32
CA TYR A 82 -3.41 10.95 -10.06
C TYR A 82 -4.30 9.73 -10.28
N PHE A 83 -4.19 8.74 -9.39
CA PHE A 83 -5.15 7.66 -9.31
C PHE A 83 -5.34 7.15 -7.87
N THR A 84 -6.53 6.58 -7.65
CA THR A 84 -6.84 5.73 -6.50
C THR A 84 -7.27 4.37 -7.02
N LEU A 85 -6.65 3.32 -6.50
CA LEU A 85 -6.90 1.93 -6.85
C LEU A 85 -7.26 1.15 -5.58
N ILE A 86 -8.41 0.49 -5.59
CA ILE A 86 -8.86 -0.39 -4.52
C ILE A 86 -8.83 -1.82 -5.03
N LEU A 87 -8.12 -2.68 -4.31
CA LEU A 87 -8.03 -4.12 -4.54
C LEU A 87 -8.79 -4.83 -3.42
N ASP A 88 -9.90 -5.46 -3.73
CA ASP A 88 -10.59 -6.34 -2.80
C ASP A 88 -9.95 -7.72 -2.84
N PHE A 89 -9.67 -8.29 -1.70
CA PHE A 89 -9.07 -9.62 -1.57
C PHE A 89 -10.11 -10.69 -1.21
N LYS A 90 -9.87 -11.92 -1.67
CA LYS A 90 -10.72 -13.08 -1.39
C LYS A 90 -10.84 -13.36 0.12
N ALA A 91 -9.84 -12.98 0.90
CA ALA A 91 -9.80 -13.10 2.35
C ALA A 91 -10.69 -12.08 3.10
N GLY A 92 -11.38 -11.17 2.41
CA GLY A 92 -12.34 -10.25 3.01
C GLY A 92 -11.77 -8.93 3.50
N PHE A 93 -10.55 -8.58 3.13
CA PHE A 93 -9.96 -7.25 3.36
C PHE A 93 -9.72 -6.52 2.04
N TYR A 94 -9.35 -5.25 2.10
CA TYR A 94 -8.99 -4.48 0.92
C TYR A 94 -7.65 -3.78 1.06
N ALA A 95 -7.01 -3.51 -0.08
CA ALA A 95 -5.86 -2.62 -0.17
C ALA A 95 -6.19 -1.42 -1.06
N GLN A 96 -5.83 -0.22 -0.60
CA GLN A 96 -5.93 1.02 -1.36
C GLN A 96 -4.52 1.50 -1.73
N ILE A 97 -4.31 1.73 -3.01
CA ILE A 97 -3.14 2.40 -3.56
C ILE A 97 -3.58 3.78 -4.02
N GLU A 98 -2.86 4.83 -3.61
CA GLU A 98 -3.13 6.19 -4.05
C GLU A 98 -1.83 6.86 -4.45
N ILE A 99 -1.75 7.29 -5.71
CA ILE A 99 -0.57 7.97 -6.24
C ILE A 99 -1.02 9.27 -6.90
N GLY A 100 -0.31 10.35 -6.59
CA GLY A 100 -0.59 11.65 -7.17
C GLY A 100 0.63 12.55 -7.20
N THR A 101 0.85 13.22 -8.33
CA THR A 101 1.99 14.12 -8.52
C THR A 101 1.77 15.50 -7.89
N PHE A 102 0.51 15.84 -7.57
CA PHE A 102 0.13 17.15 -7.02
C PHE A 102 -0.79 17.00 -5.79
N VAL A 103 -0.19 16.55 -4.68
CA VAL A 103 -0.85 16.43 -3.38
C VAL A 103 -0.01 17.18 -2.34
N LEU A 104 -0.47 18.35 -1.91
CA LEU A 104 0.32 19.26 -1.06
C LEU A 104 0.45 18.81 0.39
N LYS A 105 -0.45 17.93 0.85
CA LYS A 105 -0.38 17.30 2.18
C LYS A 105 -0.40 15.79 2.00
N PRO A 106 0.77 15.13 2.02
CA PRO A 106 0.86 13.69 1.80
C PRO A 106 0.24 12.88 2.95
N ASN A 107 -0.36 11.75 2.59
CA ASN A 107 -0.71 10.69 3.53
C ASN A 107 0.54 9.84 3.86
N PRO A 108 0.50 9.02 4.93
CA PRO A 108 1.56 8.06 5.20
C PRO A 108 1.82 7.14 4.00
N ARG A 109 3.08 6.83 3.74
CA ARG A 109 3.51 5.88 2.70
C ARG A 109 2.85 4.51 2.88
N TRP A 110 2.75 4.05 4.15
CA TRP A 110 2.05 2.84 4.54
C TRP A 110 1.19 3.08 5.77
N LEU A 111 -0.02 2.54 5.73
CA LEU A 111 -0.90 2.38 6.88
C LEU A 111 -1.56 1.01 6.75
N VAL A 112 -1.21 0.09 7.66
CA VAL A 112 -1.77 -1.26 7.71
C VAL A 112 -2.52 -1.40 9.02
N THR A 113 -3.80 -1.70 8.92
CA THR A 113 -4.69 -1.82 10.09
C THR A 113 -5.15 -3.25 10.27
N GLY A 114 -4.92 -3.78 11.45
CA GLY A 114 -5.41 -5.07 11.89
C GLY A 114 -6.26 -4.97 13.16
N ASP A 115 -6.85 -6.06 13.57
CA ASP A 115 -7.74 -6.10 14.73
C ASP A 115 -7.00 -6.03 16.09
N LYS A 116 -5.66 -6.20 16.09
CA LYS A 116 -4.81 -6.08 17.28
C LYS A 116 -3.85 -4.90 17.24
N GLY A 117 -3.61 -4.31 16.07
CA GLY A 117 -2.65 -3.22 15.94
C GLY A 117 -2.66 -2.53 14.60
N THR A 118 -1.85 -1.48 14.51
CA THR A 118 -1.66 -0.65 13.32
C THR A 118 -0.19 -0.39 13.09
N LEU A 119 0.28 -0.65 11.86
CA LEU A 119 1.56 -0.20 11.35
C LEU A 119 1.36 1.08 10.55
N TRP A 120 2.19 2.08 10.78
CA TRP A 120 2.27 3.25 9.92
C TRP A 120 3.72 3.60 9.59
N ILE A 121 3.97 4.06 8.36
CA ILE A 121 5.28 4.53 7.88
C ILE A 121 5.03 5.81 7.11
N ARG A 122 5.74 6.89 7.46
CA ARG A 122 5.52 8.20 6.86
C ARG A 122 5.91 8.25 5.38
N ASP A 123 7.13 7.85 5.07
CA ASP A 123 7.72 7.96 3.73
C ASP A 123 8.73 6.84 3.42
N PHE A 124 9.52 7.00 2.38
CA PHE A 124 10.51 6.00 1.96
C PHE A 124 11.73 5.89 2.86
N SER A 125 12.04 6.92 3.67
CA SER A 125 13.18 6.88 4.58
C SER A 125 12.98 5.86 5.71
N CYS A 126 11.71 5.62 6.10
CA CYS A 126 11.34 4.83 7.27
C CYS A 126 11.87 5.42 8.60
N ASP A 127 12.25 6.69 8.62
CA ASP A 127 12.71 7.38 9.83
C ASP A 127 11.56 7.70 10.79
N GLU A 128 10.37 7.95 10.23
CA GLU A 128 9.16 8.17 10.99
C GLU A 128 8.13 7.07 10.71
N GLY A 129 7.72 6.40 11.78
CA GLY A 129 6.75 5.32 11.75
C GLY A 129 6.81 4.51 13.02
N GLY A 130 5.91 3.57 13.16
CA GLY A 130 5.85 2.69 14.31
C GLY A 130 4.75 1.65 14.17
N VAL A 131 4.72 0.78 15.14
CA VAL A 131 3.65 -0.20 15.33
C VAL A 131 2.98 0.10 16.65
N ILE A 132 1.66 0.20 16.65
CA ILE A 132 0.82 0.43 17.81
C ILE A 132 -0.08 -0.79 17.97
N CYS A 133 0.08 -1.53 19.06
CA CYS A 133 -0.71 -2.72 19.36
C CYS A 133 -1.53 -2.54 20.64
N VAL A 134 -2.66 -3.23 20.72
CA VAL A 134 -3.49 -3.25 21.91
C VAL A 134 -2.87 -4.24 22.92
N ASN A 135 -2.73 -3.82 24.16
CA ASN A 135 -2.37 -4.70 25.29
C ASN A 135 -3.56 -5.56 25.67
N GLU A 136 -3.53 -6.86 25.32
CA GLU A 136 -4.62 -7.77 25.63
C GLU A 136 -4.81 -7.90 27.14
N GLY A 137 -6.09 -7.84 27.57
CA GLY A 137 -6.45 -7.98 29.00
C GLY A 137 -6.27 -6.72 29.84
N VAL A 138 -5.76 -5.63 29.27
CA VAL A 138 -5.69 -4.32 29.94
C VAL A 138 -6.90 -3.48 29.50
N HIS A 139 -7.71 -3.09 30.44
CA HIS A 139 -8.91 -2.27 30.21
C HIS A 139 -8.79 -0.97 31.02
N GLY A 140 -8.59 0.13 30.31
CA GLY A 140 -8.62 1.48 30.87
C GLY A 140 -10.01 2.10 30.72
N GLU A 141 -10.30 3.08 31.56
CA GLU A 141 -11.52 3.86 31.39
C GLU A 141 -11.25 5.00 30.40
N ALA A 142 -11.84 4.92 29.19
CA ALA A 142 -11.68 5.94 28.19
C ALA A 142 -12.25 7.29 28.68
N ALA A 143 -11.42 8.30 28.78
CA ALA A 143 -11.87 9.65 29.07
C ALA A 143 -12.76 10.18 27.93
N PRO A 144 -13.95 10.72 28.23
CA PRO A 144 -14.82 11.22 27.17
C PRO A 144 -14.19 12.42 26.46
N ILE A 145 -14.32 12.45 25.13
CA ILE A 145 -14.02 13.64 24.32
C ILE A 145 -15.26 14.51 24.20
N MET A 146 -15.08 15.83 24.25
CA MET A 146 -16.18 16.79 24.08
C MET A 146 -16.42 17.06 22.59
N THR A 147 -17.66 16.94 22.17
CA THR A 147 -18.11 17.34 20.84
C THR A 147 -19.16 18.45 20.96
N THR A 148 -19.55 19.06 19.84
CA THR A 148 -20.64 20.05 19.82
C THR A 148 -21.98 19.48 20.28
N SER A 149 -22.16 18.15 20.24
CA SER A 149 -23.36 17.44 20.67
C SER A 149 -23.24 16.87 22.10
N GLY A 150 -22.14 17.16 22.81
CA GLY A 150 -21.87 16.68 24.15
C GLY A 150 -20.73 15.66 24.23
N PRO A 151 -20.50 15.06 25.41
CA PRO A 151 -19.42 14.11 25.62
C PRO A 151 -19.71 12.79 24.92
N THR A 152 -18.66 12.17 24.34
CA THR A 152 -18.72 10.83 23.75
C THR A 152 -17.46 10.03 24.12
N ARG A 153 -17.60 8.70 24.23
CA ARG A 153 -16.50 7.75 24.38
C ARG A 153 -16.22 6.95 23.11
N THR A 154 -17.11 7.01 22.12
CA THR A 154 -17.02 6.19 20.89
C THR A 154 -15.72 6.37 20.12
N PHE A 155 -15.21 7.60 20.08
CA PHE A 155 -13.96 7.93 19.38
C PHE A 155 -12.86 8.42 20.35
N ALA A 156 -13.02 8.13 21.65
CA ALA A 156 -12.00 8.46 22.63
C ALA A 156 -10.72 7.67 22.37
N PRO A 157 -9.54 8.28 22.49
CA PRO A 157 -8.30 7.52 22.41
C PRO A 157 -8.22 6.49 23.55
N ARG A 158 -7.52 5.41 23.31
CA ARG A 158 -7.21 4.44 24.37
C ARG A 158 -6.27 5.07 25.40
N ALA A 159 -6.37 4.63 26.63
CA ALA A 159 -5.42 4.97 27.68
C ALA A 159 -4.03 4.42 27.29
N LYS A 160 -2.96 5.07 27.75
CA LYS A 160 -1.58 4.67 27.41
C LYS A 160 -1.26 3.22 27.84
N GLU A 161 -1.84 2.78 28.91
CA GLU A 161 -1.66 1.43 29.47
C GLU A 161 -2.32 0.35 28.59
N GLU A 162 -3.31 0.73 27.79
CA GLU A 162 -4.04 -0.17 26.89
C GLU A 162 -3.31 -0.41 25.57
N ILE A 163 -2.26 0.34 25.29
CA ILE A 163 -1.51 0.24 24.02
C ILE A 163 -0.02 0.05 24.30
N ASN A 164 0.63 -0.66 23.37
CA ASN A 164 2.08 -0.75 23.26
C ASN A 164 2.48 -0.13 21.92
N GLU A 165 3.37 0.86 21.96
CA GLU A 165 3.93 1.49 20.77
C GLU A 165 5.42 1.24 20.72
N HIS A 166 5.90 0.74 19.59
CA HIS A 166 7.33 0.49 19.38
C HIS A 166 7.80 0.93 17.99
N PRO A 167 9.10 1.22 17.84
CA PRO A 167 9.66 1.67 16.58
C PRO A 167 9.61 0.57 15.50
N LEU A 168 9.75 0.98 14.25
CA LEU A 168 9.86 0.08 13.11
C LEU A 168 11.11 -0.81 13.21
N PRO A 169 11.01 -2.10 12.82
CA PRO A 169 12.18 -2.94 12.69
C PRO A 169 13.10 -2.37 11.60
N GLN A 170 14.39 -2.24 11.93
CA GLN A 170 15.41 -1.77 11.00
C GLN A 170 15.87 -2.92 10.13
N ILE A 171 15.59 -2.87 8.84
CA ILE A 171 15.93 -3.92 7.89
C ILE A 171 16.70 -3.29 6.73
N GLU A 172 17.99 -3.58 6.67
CA GLU A 172 18.86 -3.11 5.59
C GLU A 172 18.54 -3.84 4.28
N PRO A 173 18.26 -3.10 3.19
CA PRO A 173 18.09 -3.71 1.88
C PRO A 173 19.45 -4.12 1.30
N ASP A 174 19.54 -5.33 0.76
CA ASP A 174 20.73 -5.77 0.00
C ASP A 174 20.33 -6.12 -1.44
N LEU A 175 20.62 -5.24 -2.37
CA LEU A 175 20.36 -5.46 -3.79
C LEU A 175 21.22 -6.60 -4.38
N ARG A 176 22.33 -6.97 -3.75
CA ARG A 176 23.18 -8.07 -4.20
C ARG A 176 22.45 -9.41 -4.16
N GLU A 177 21.48 -9.58 -3.26
CA GLU A 177 20.64 -10.77 -3.18
C GLU A 177 19.90 -11.05 -4.50
N TYR A 178 19.37 -10.00 -5.16
CA TYR A 178 18.71 -10.13 -6.44
C TYR A 178 19.67 -10.61 -7.53
N TYR A 179 20.85 -10.00 -7.62
CA TYR A 179 21.84 -10.38 -8.64
C TYR A 179 22.45 -11.76 -8.38
N ALA A 180 22.66 -12.14 -7.11
CA ALA A 180 23.08 -13.48 -6.75
C ALA A 180 22.05 -14.53 -7.16
N ASN A 181 20.75 -14.28 -6.88
CA ASN A 181 19.68 -15.17 -7.33
C ASN A 181 19.61 -15.25 -8.86
N LEU A 182 19.71 -14.11 -9.55
CA LEU A 182 19.66 -14.09 -11.02
C LEU A 182 20.79 -14.95 -11.62
N ARG A 183 22.03 -14.81 -11.12
CA ARG A 183 23.15 -15.67 -11.53
C ARG A 183 22.85 -17.14 -11.27
N ASP A 184 22.39 -17.47 -10.07
CA ASP A 184 22.13 -18.86 -9.69
C ASP A 184 20.95 -19.46 -10.48
N ALA A 185 19.98 -18.65 -10.87
CA ALA A 185 18.88 -19.07 -11.74
C ALA A 185 19.37 -19.31 -13.18
N ILE A 186 20.25 -18.46 -13.72
CA ILE A 186 20.86 -18.67 -15.04
C ILE A 186 21.68 -19.97 -15.05
N ASP A 187 22.41 -20.23 -13.97
CA ASP A 187 23.21 -21.45 -13.79
C ASP A 187 22.35 -22.72 -13.50
N GLY A 188 21.03 -22.60 -13.39
CA GLY A 188 20.11 -23.70 -13.07
C GLY A 188 20.21 -24.19 -11.61
N LYS A 189 20.78 -23.39 -10.70
CA LYS A 189 20.99 -23.71 -9.28
C LYS A 189 19.84 -23.24 -8.38
N ALA A 190 19.01 -22.30 -8.85
CA ALA A 190 17.89 -21.73 -8.11
C ALA A 190 16.74 -21.34 -9.04
N GLU A 191 15.54 -21.19 -8.48
CA GLU A 191 14.41 -20.54 -9.16
C GLU A 191 14.58 -19.02 -9.11
N PRO A 192 14.16 -18.28 -10.16
CA PRO A 192 14.12 -16.82 -10.11
C PRO A 192 13.23 -16.32 -8.97
N ILE A 193 13.69 -15.34 -8.21
CA ILE A 193 12.88 -14.66 -7.20
C ILE A 193 11.67 -13.97 -7.84
N VAL A 194 11.87 -13.35 -9.02
CA VAL A 194 10.81 -12.73 -9.81
C VAL A 194 10.35 -13.72 -10.86
N LYS A 195 9.12 -14.22 -10.74
CA LYS A 195 8.54 -15.19 -11.65
C LYS A 195 7.65 -14.53 -12.71
N THR A 196 7.66 -15.03 -13.92
CA THR A 196 6.81 -14.52 -15.01
C THR A 196 5.31 -14.56 -14.65
N SER A 197 4.87 -15.58 -13.89
CA SER A 197 3.49 -15.64 -13.38
C SER A 197 3.13 -14.48 -12.47
N GLN A 198 4.03 -14.05 -11.61
CA GLN A 198 3.83 -12.88 -10.72
C GLN A 198 3.68 -11.60 -11.54
N VAL A 199 4.57 -11.39 -12.50
CA VAL A 199 4.50 -10.23 -13.42
C VAL A 199 3.17 -10.23 -14.19
N ARG A 200 2.70 -11.37 -14.69
CA ARG A 200 1.39 -11.48 -15.35
C ARG A 200 0.23 -11.10 -14.44
N SER A 201 0.26 -11.52 -13.17
CA SER A 201 -0.79 -11.13 -12.19
C SER A 201 -0.80 -9.62 -11.93
N VAL A 202 0.37 -8.99 -11.86
CA VAL A 202 0.47 -7.52 -11.76
C VAL A 202 -0.18 -6.86 -12.97
N PHE A 203 0.16 -7.27 -14.19
CA PHE A 203 -0.42 -6.69 -15.42
C PHE A 203 -1.92 -6.89 -15.51
N ARG A 204 -2.46 -8.05 -15.10
CA ARG A 204 -3.92 -8.27 -15.03
C ARG A 204 -4.62 -7.24 -14.13
N VAL A 205 -4.01 -6.91 -12.99
CA VAL A 205 -4.53 -5.86 -12.10
C VAL A 205 -4.47 -4.49 -12.77
N LEU A 206 -3.37 -4.14 -13.46
CA LEU A 206 -3.25 -2.86 -14.17
C LEU A 206 -4.25 -2.74 -15.31
N GLU A 207 -4.45 -3.80 -16.12
CA GLU A 207 -5.46 -3.83 -17.17
C GLU A 207 -6.88 -3.63 -16.60
N ALA A 208 -7.21 -4.33 -15.50
CA ALA A 208 -8.47 -4.16 -14.80
C ALA A 208 -8.62 -2.75 -14.21
N ALA A 209 -7.53 -2.12 -13.76
CA ALA A 209 -7.54 -0.73 -13.27
C ALA A 209 -7.88 0.26 -14.39
N PHE A 210 -7.31 0.11 -15.58
CA PHE A 210 -7.65 0.93 -16.74
C PHE A 210 -9.11 0.71 -17.19
N GLU A 211 -9.57 -0.52 -17.24
CA GLU A 211 -10.96 -0.84 -17.57
C GLU A 211 -11.92 -0.22 -16.53
N SER A 212 -11.61 -0.35 -15.25
CA SER A 212 -12.38 0.25 -14.17
C SER A 212 -12.42 1.77 -14.26
N ALA A 213 -11.28 2.41 -14.49
CA ALA A 213 -11.21 3.86 -14.66
C ALA A 213 -12.05 4.35 -15.85
N LYS A 214 -12.03 3.61 -16.97
CA LYS A 214 -12.79 3.91 -18.18
C LYS A 214 -14.30 3.72 -17.99
N THR A 215 -14.71 2.63 -17.35
CA THR A 215 -16.13 2.25 -17.22
C THR A 215 -16.80 2.81 -15.97
N GLY A 216 -16.01 3.22 -14.99
CA GLY A 216 -16.50 3.61 -13.67
C GLY A 216 -16.99 2.45 -12.81
N LYS A 217 -16.73 1.21 -13.21
CA LYS A 217 -17.23 -0.02 -12.54
C LYS A 217 -16.09 -0.78 -11.88
N GLN A 218 -16.46 -1.58 -10.89
CA GLN A 218 -15.60 -2.61 -10.32
C GLN A 218 -15.43 -3.75 -11.32
N ILE A 219 -14.18 -4.22 -11.51
CA ILE A 219 -13.82 -5.31 -12.41
C ILE A 219 -13.46 -6.54 -11.56
N LEU A 220 -14.05 -7.69 -11.87
CA LEU A 220 -13.74 -8.97 -11.24
C LEU A 220 -12.52 -9.61 -11.91
N LEU A 221 -11.62 -10.26 -11.14
CA LEU A 221 -10.44 -10.98 -11.62
C LEU A 221 -10.57 -12.49 -11.49
#